data_919471f3f9834ea02879344700203ae0
#
_entry.id   919471f3f9834ea02879344700203ae0
#
_cell.length_a   1.000
_cell.length_b   1.000
_cell.length_c   1.000
_cell.angle_alpha   90.00
_cell.angle_beta   90.00
_cell.angle_gamma   90.00
#
_symmetry.space_group_name_H-M   'P 1'
#
loop_
_entity.id
_entity.type
_entity.pdbx_description
1 polymer ?
#
loop_
_entity_poly.entity_id
_entity_poly.type
_entity_poly.pdbx_seq_one_letter_code
_entity_poly.pdbx_strand_id
1 'polypeptide(L)'
;INFLKNNFYEFWIALRYTRLKSRNFISFISLTSIIGITLGVTALIVVLSVMNGFKAELQSKILSVASDIEVVKIGTNLKDWRQLKLNLKDLENIAAIAPFTNNQAMLSLGKYNRGVIVRGIDPSLEPKVSDLNLKIKEGGEFNLIRNNYEILIGSDIARYFGLSVGDKISLISSQANYSPVGMLPRLKQFKIKGIFEVGMYEYDAGLV
;
A
#
# COMPACT_ATOMS: atom_id res chain seq x y z
N ILE A 1 3.20 -37.41 22.34
CA ILE A 1 1.85 -37.74 22.91
C ILE A 1 1.93 -37.76 24.47
N ASN A 2 3.07 -37.96 25.09
CA ASN A 2 3.22 -37.99 26.57
C ASN A 2 3.27 -36.64 27.27
N PHE A 3 3.53 -35.54 26.55
CA PHE A 3 3.63 -34.19 27.14
C PHE A 3 2.28 -33.60 27.57
N LEU A 4 1.21 -33.91 26.88
CA LEU A 4 -0.14 -33.43 27.18
C LEU A 4 -0.79 -34.14 28.40
N LYS A 5 -0.37 -35.36 28.68
CA LYS A 5 -0.94 -36.17 29.78
C LYS A 5 -0.43 -35.73 31.17
N ASN A 6 0.79 -35.19 31.23
CA ASN A 6 1.38 -34.74 32.49
C ASN A 6 0.82 -33.36 32.95
N ASN A 7 0.55 -32.46 31.99
CA ASN A 7 0.04 -31.12 32.30
C ASN A 7 -1.43 -31.13 32.79
N PHE A 8 -2.19 -32.16 32.44
CA PHE A 8 -3.57 -32.32 32.95
C PHE A 8 -3.61 -32.64 34.46
N TYR A 9 -2.63 -33.39 34.94
CA TYR A 9 -2.54 -33.73 36.36
C TYR A 9 -2.13 -32.52 37.21
N GLU A 10 -1.17 -31.76 36.75
CA GLU A 10 -0.73 -30.50 37.41
C GLU A 10 -1.85 -29.46 37.44
N PHE A 11 -2.61 -29.33 36.36
CA PHE A 11 -3.78 -28.45 36.27
C PHE A 11 -4.87 -28.91 37.27
N TRP A 12 -5.11 -30.22 37.38
CA TRP A 12 -6.10 -30.77 38.28
C TRP A 12 -5.69 -30.58 39.77
N ILE A 13 -4.42 -30.73 40.09
CA ILE A 13 -3.87 -30.43 41.41
C ILE A 13 -4.03 -28.96 41.73
N ALA A 14 -3.63 -28.06 40.82
CA ALA A 14 -3.78 -26.62 40.98
C ALA A 14 -5.22 -26.21 41.25
N LEU A 15 -6.18 -26.78 40.48
CA LEU A 15 -7.60 -26.51 40.66
C LEU A 15 -8.13 -27.04 42.01
N ARG A 16 -7.60 -28.16 42.49
CA ARG A 16 -7.94 -28.72 43.79
C ARG A 16 -7.38 -27.88 44.94
N TYR A 17 -6.16 -27.33 44.80
CA TYR A 17 -5.56 -26.45 45.80
C TYR A 17 -6.25 -25.08 45.91
N THR A 18 -6.71 -24.54 44.79
CA THR A 18 -7.50 -23.28 44.78
C THR A 18 -8.93 -23.51 45.34
N ARG A 19 -9.46 -24.73 45.31
CA ARG A 19 -10.79 -25.11 45.81
C ARG A 19 -10.82 -25.58 47.28
N LEU A 20 -9.62 -25.73 47.94
CA LEU A 20 -9.53 -26.20 49.32
C LEU A 20 -9.91 -25.11 50.32
N LYS A 21 -11.15 -25.21 50.74
CA LYS A 21 -11.75 -24.97 52.04
C LYS A 21 -10.77 -24.49 53.12
N SER A 22 -10.63 -23.19 53.27
CA SER A 22 -10.55 -22.52 54.58
C SER A 22 -10.39 -21.00 54.39
N ARG A 23 -11.34 -20.24 54.84
CA ARG A 23 -11.46 -18.78 54.88
C ARG A 23 -11.64 -18.10 53.50
N ASN A 24 -12.86 -17.74 53.28
CA ASN A 24 -13.42 -17.09 52.07
C ASN A 24 -12.60 -15.88 51.54
N PHE A 25 -11.74 -15.29 52.38
CA PHE A 25 -10.97 -14.10 52.00
C PHE A 25 -9.72 -14.42 51.16
N ILE A 26 -8.97 -15.47 51.48
CA ILE A 26 -7.76 -15.87 50.74
C ILE A 26 -8.12 -16.43 49.36
N SER A 27 -9.23 -17.17 49.26
CA SER A 27 -9.71 -17.70 48.00
C SER A 27 -10.21 -16.58 47.04
N PHE A 28 -10.79 -15.53 47.62
CA PHE A 28 -11.25 -14.36 46.83
C PHE A 28 -10.06 -13.57 46.27
N ILE A 29 -9.01 -13.31 47.07
CA ILE A 29 -7.81 -12.61 46.60
C ILE A 29 -7.10 -13.40 45.49
N SER A 30 -6.93 -14.71 45.68
CA SER A 30 -6.33 -15.57 44.66
C SER A 30 -7.14 -15.57 43.34
N LEU A 31 -8.44 -15.66 43.43
CA LEU A 31 -9.33 -15.64 42.26
C LEU A 31 -9.25 -14.32 41.50
N THR A 32 -9.31 -13.18 42.22
CA THR A 32 -9.20 -11.86 41.56
C THR A 32 -7.83 -11.62 40.96
N SER A 33 -6.74 -12.11 41.61
CA SER A 33 -5.39 -12.07 41.04
C SER A 33 -5.29 -12.89 39.74
N ILE A 34 -5.82 -14.11 39.71
CA ILE A 34 -5.78 -14.97 38.54
C ILE A 34 -6.59 -14.31 37.38
N ILE A 35 -7.78 -13.80 37.69
CA ILE A 35 -8.60 -13.11 36.69
C ILE A 35 -7.85 -11.87 36.17
N GLY A 36 -7.27 -11.06 37.04
CA GLY A 36 -6.52 -9.87 36.65
C GLY A 36 -5.34 -10.19 35.72
N ILE A 37 -4.53 -11.20 36.08
CA ILE A 37 -3.39 -11.64 35.26
C ILE A 37 -3.88 -12.20 33.92
N THR A 38 -4.92 -13.04 33.95
CA THR A 38 -5.48 -13.65 32.73
C THR A 38 -6.00 -12.58 31.76
N LEU A 39 -6.75 -11.59 32.28
CA LEU A 39 -7.25 -10.49 31.47
C LEU A 39 -6.10 -9.64 30.91
N GLY A 40 -5.08 -9.34 31.73
CA GLY A 40 -3.90 -8.58 31.29
C GLY A 40 -3.13 -9.29 30.18
N VAL A 41 -2.83 -10.57 30.36
CA VAL A 41 -2.13 -11.37 29.34
C VAL A 41 -2.97 -11.52 28.06
N THR A 42 -4.27 -11.79 28.22
CA THR A 42 -5.17 -11.92 27.07
C THR A 42 -5.23 -10.61 26.28
N ALA A 43 -5.40 -9.46 26.96
CA ALA A 43 -5.40 -8.16 26.33
C ALA A 43 -4.09 -7.90 25.55
N LEU A 44 -2.95 -8.23 26.16
CA LEU A 44 -1.64 -8.09 25.53
C LEU A 44 -1.51 -8.94 24.26
N ILE A 45 -1.91 -10.21 24.34
CA ILE A 45 -1.86 -11.13 23.18
C ILE A 45 -2.76 -10.62 22.05
N VAL A 46 -3.98 -10.18 22.38
CA VAL A 46 -4.91 -9.63 21.38
C VAL A 46 -4.33 -8.41 20.69
N VAL A 47 -3.81 -7.44 21.46
CA VAL A 47 -3.23 -6.22 20.91
C VAL A 47 -2.03 -6.53 20.01
N LEU A 48 -1.11 -7.39 20.46
CA LEU A 48 0.05 -7.77 19.66
C LEU A 48 -0.34 -8.53 18.39
N SER A 49 -1.34 -9.42 18.46
CA SER A 49 -1.83 -10.17 17.29
C SER A 49 -2.45 -9.24 16.26
N VAL A 50 -3.31 -8.30 16.69
CA VAL A 50 -3.93 -7.30 15.81
C VAL A 50 -2.85 -6.40 15.18
N MET A 51 -1.89 -5.92 15.99
CA MET A 51 -0.82 -5.05 15.50
C MET A 51 0.06 -5.77 14.46
N ASN A 52 0.41 -7.02 14.69
CA ASN A 52 1.21 -7.80 13.75
C ASN A 52 0.44 -8.06 12.44
N GLY A 53 -0.84 -8.39 12.53
CA GLY A 53 -1.69 -8.56 11.36
C GLY A 53 -1.84 -7.27 10.55
N PHE A 54 -2.09 -6.16 11.24
CA PHE A 54 -2.19 -4.84 10.61
C PHE A 54 -0.90 -4.41 9.91
N LYS A 55 0.25 -4.61 10.58
CA LYS A 55 1.58 -4.31 9.99
C LYS A 55 1.81 -5.11 8.71
N ALA A 56 1.53 -6.40 8.71
CA ALA A 56 1.71 -7.26 7.54
C ALA A 56 0.79 -6.83 6.38
N GLU A 57 -0.46 -6.52 6.66
CA GLU A 57 -1.42 -6.05 5.67
C GLU A 57 -1.01 -4.70 5.07
N LEU A 58 -0.61 -3.72 5.90
CA LEU A 58 -0.11 -2.42 5.41
C LEU A 58 1.13 -2.58 4.55
N GLN A 59 2.09 -3.39 4.97
CA GLN A 59 3.31 -3.63 4.21
C GLN A 59 2.99 -4.23 2.84
N SER A 60 2.13 -5.22 2.78
CA SER A 60 1.69 -5.84 1.51
C SER A 60 1.03 -4.83 0.58
N LYS A 61 0.17 -3.94 1.09
CA LYS A 61 -0.49 -2.91 0.29
C LYS A 61 0.48 -1.84 -0.23
N ILE A 62 1.41 -1.38 0.61
CA ILE A 62 2.41 -0.38 0.18
C ILE A 62 3.31 -0.97 -0.90
N LEU A 63 3.85 -2.17 -0.70
CA LEU A 63 4.75 -2.83 -1.66
C LEU A 63 4.05 -3.24 -2.96
N SER A 64 2.71 -3.30 -2.98
CA SER A 64 1.97 -3.56 -4.22
C SER A 64 2.05 -2.41 -5.24
N VAL A 65 2.33 -1.18 -4.79
CA VAL A 65 2.41 0.02 -5.64
C VAL A 65 3.83 0.58 -5.71
N ALA A 66 4.54 0.55 -4.59
CA ALA A 66 5.92 1.04 -4.49
C ALA A 66 6.90 -0.13 -4.61
N SER A 67 8.03 0.11 -5.27
CA SER A 67 9.16 -0.83 -5.24
C SER A 67 9.82 -0.83 -3.85
N ASP A 68 10.50 -1.92 -3.50
CA ASP A 68 11.21 -2.05 -2.21
C ASP A 68 12.26 -0.97 -1.98
N ILE A 69 12.93 -0.55 -3.06
CA ILE A 69 14.00 0.46 -3.02
C ILE A 69 13.81 1.45 -4.17
N GLU A 70 13.86 2.74 -3.85
CA GLU A 70 13.88 3.81 -4.83
C GLU A 70 15.23 4.54 -4.82
N VAL A 71 15.86 4.64 -5.99
CA VAL A 71 17.10 5.40 -6.18
C VAL A 71 16.78 6.73 -6.83
N VAL A 72 16.96 7.81 -6.09
CA VAL A 72 16.68 9.17 -6.56
C VAL A 72 17.94 10.04 -6.52
N LYS A 73 18.07 10.96 -7.47
CA LYS A 73 19.12 11.97 -7.46
C LYS A 73 18.55 13.28 -6.91
N ILE A 74 19.12 13.75 -5.82
CA ILE A 74 18.65 14.97 -5.15
C ILE A 74 18.85 16.18 -6.09
N GLY A 75 17.79 16.97 -6.30
CA GLY A 75 17.81 18.22 -7.07
C GLY A 75 17.78 18.10 -8.58
N THR A 76 17.94 16.89 -9.16
CA THR A 76 17.91 16.70 -10.62
C THR A 76 17.34 15.33 -11.02
N ASN A 77 16.92 15.21 -12.27
CA ASN A 77 16.49 13.92 -12.81
C ASN A 77 17.71 13.00 -13.06
N LEU A 78 17.54 11.72 -12.79
CA LEU A 78 18.53 10.68 -13.07
C LEU A 78 18.53 10.36 -14.57
N LYS A 79 19.34 11.07 -15.36
CA LYS A 79 19.37 10.88 -16.83
C LYS A 79 20.02 9.57 -17.24
N ASP A 80 21.02 9.11 -16.48
CA ASP A 80 21.87 7.96 -16.83
C ASP A 80 21.37 6.65 -16.16
N TRP A 81 20.05 6.50 -15.99
CA TRP A 81 19.45 5.33 -15.34
C TRP A 81 19.81 3.99 -16.01
N ARG A 82 20.06 4.01 -17.35
CA ARG A 82 20.46 2.79 -18.07
C ARG A 82 21.83 2.30 -17.65
N GLN A 83 22.78 3.22 -17.43
CA GLN A 83 24.11 2.88 -16.97
C GLN A 83 24.08 2.42 -15.50
N LEU A 84 23.29 3.07 -14.69
CA LEU A 84 23.04 2.63 -13.32
C LEU A 84 22.43 1.21 -13.29
N LYS A 85 21.46 0.93 -14.15
CA LYS A 85 20.88 -0.42 -14.29
C LYS A 85 21.91 -1.48 -14.63
N LEU A 86 22.87 -1.19 -15.51
CA LEU A 86 23.95 -2.14 -15.86
C LEU A 86 24.86 -2.39 -14.65
N ASN A 87 25.22 -1.34 -13.91
CA ASN A 87 26.08 -1.48 -12.71
C ASN A 87 25.41 -2.22 -11.56
N LEU A 88 24.07 -2.12 -11.45
CA LEU A 88 23.30 -2.77 -10.39
C LEU A 88 22.88 -4.21 -10.73
N LYS A 89 22.92 -4.59 -12.01
CA LYS A 89 22.46 -5.91 -12.48
C LYS A 89 23.29 -7.08 -11.91
N ASP A 90 24.55 -6.81 -11.57
CA ASP A 90 25.48 -7.83 -11.06
C ASP A 90 25.36 -8.03 -9.54
N LEU A 91 24.48 -7.31 -8.86
CA LEU A 91 24.20 -7.50 -7.45
C LEU A 91 23.22 -8.65 -7.23
N GLU A 92 23.60 -9.64 -6.46
CA GLU A 92 22.85 -10.89 -6.25
C GLU A 92 21.43 -10.71 -5.67
N ASN A 93 21.15 -9.56 -5.03
CA ASN A 93 19.88 -9.34 -4.33
C ASN A 93 18.90 -8.43 -5.10
N ILE A 94 19.16 -8.12 -6.38
CA ILE A 94 18.27 -7.25 -7.18
C ILE A 94 17.50 -8.10 -8.18
N ALA A 95 16.21 -8.26 -7.97
CA ALA A 95 15.33 -9.03 -8.84
C ALA A 95 15.00 -8.28 -10.15
N ALA A 96 14.68 -6.99 -10.08
CA ALA A 96 14.34 -6.19 -11.25
C ALA A 96 14.59 -4.69 -11.00
N ILE A 97 14.71 -3.93 -12.09
CA ILE A 97 14.92 -2.47 -12.06
C ILE A 97 14.04 -1.83 -13.13
N ALA A 98 13.21 -0.87 -12.74
CA ALA A 98 12.36 -0.08 -13.64
C ALA A 98 12.55 1.43 -13.39
N PRO A 99 12.60 2.26 -14.45
CA PRO A 99 12.59 3.70 -14.30
C PRO A 99 11.17 4.21 -14.02
N PHE A 100 11.06 5.22 -13.17
CA PHE A 100 9.80 5.91 -12.93
C PHE A 100 10.00 7.43 -12.85
N THR A 101 8.92 8.18 -12.97
CA THR A 101 8.88 9.62 -12.71
C THR A 101 7.68 9.93 -11.81
N ASN A 102 7.87 10.82 -10.83
CA ASN A 102 6.80 11.32 -9.99
C ASN A 102 6.64 12.83 -10.20
N ASN A 103 5.43 13.24 -10.54
CA ASN A 103 5.10 14.66 -10.70
C ASN A 103 3.74 14.94 -10.08
N GLN A 104 3.57 16.15 -9.55
CA GLN A 104 2.27 16.62 -9.11
C GLN A 104 1.52 17.24 -10.29
N ALA A 105 0.24 16.94 -10.40
CA ALA A 105 -0.65 17.47 -11.40
C ALA A 105 -2.07 17.60 -10.86
N MET A 106 -2.95 18.17 -11.64
CA MET A 106 -4.36 18.27 -11.34
C MET A 106 -5.17 17.57 -12.45
N LEU A 107 -6.04 16.66 -12.06
CA LEU A 107 -7.07 16.12 -12.93
C LEU A 107 -8.25 17.09 -12.99
N SER A 108 -8.82 17.29 -14.18
CA SER A 108 -9.92 18.20 -14.40
C SER A 108 -10.95 17.57 -15.36
N LEU A 109 -12.22 17.64 -14.95
CA LEU A 109 -13.37 17.24 -15.75
C LEU A 109 -14.52 18.21 -15.52
N GLY A 110 -14.78 19.09 -16.49
CA GLY A 110 -15.77 20.15 -16.35
C GLY A 110 -15.46 21.08 -15.19
N LYS A 111 -16.32 21.12 -14.18
CA LYS A 111 -16.15 21.94 -12.96
C LYS A 111 -15.41 21.24 -11.83
N TYR A 112 -15.15 19.95 -11.95
CA TYR A 112 -14.50 19.15 -10.91
C TYR A 112 -12.99 19.10 -11.14
N ASN A 113 -12.24 19.31 -10.07
CA ASN A 113 -10.78 19.29 -10.09
C ASN A 113 -10.26 18.49 -8.89
N ARG A 114 -9.16 17.77 -9.07
CA ARG A 114 -8.50 17.03 -8.01
C ARG A 114 -6.99 16.99 -8.21
N GLY A 115 -6.24 17.31 -7.16
CA GLY A 115 -4.78 17.16 -7.15
C GLY A 115 -4.41 15.67 -7.09
N VAL A 116 -3.42 15.27 -7.89
CA VAL A 116 -2.95 13.89 -7.98
C VAL A 116 -1.43 13.84 -8.15
N ILE A 117 -0.86 12.70 -7.81
CA ILE A 117 0.51 12.34 -8.15
C ILE A 117 0.46 11.52 -9.44
N VAL A 118 1.15 12.01 -10.46
CA VAL A 118 1.31 11.30 -11.73
C VAL A 118 2.59 10.50 -11.68
N ARG A 119 2.46 9.18 -11.69
CA ARG A 119 3.60 8.25 -11.79
C ARG A 119 3.78 7.83 -13.24
N GLY A 120 4.81 8.32 -13.88
CA GLY A 120 5.19 7.87 -15.22
C GLY A 120 6.03 6.60 -15.13
N ILE A 121 5.62 5.57 -15.83
CA ILE A 121 6.19 4.22 -15.76
C ILE A 121 6.58 3.71 -17.15
N ASP A 122 7.45 2.68 -17.19
CA ASP A 122 7.68 1.87 -18.37
C ASP A 122 6.80 0.61 -18.27
N PRO A 123 5.76 0.46 -19.12
CA PRO A 123 4.81 -0.66 -19.01
C PRO A 123 5.43 -2.03 -19.14
N SER A 124 6.59 -2.14 -19.77
CA SER A 124 7.30 -3.42 -19.96
C SER A 124 8.15 -3.84 -18.75
N LEU A 125 8.53 -2.89 -17.91
CA LEU A 125 9.42 -3.10 -16.76
C LEU A 125 8.68 -3.03 -15.43
N GLU A 126 7.66 -2.19 -15.33
CA GLU A 126 6.90 -1.96 -14.09
C GLU A 126 6.33 -3.26 -13.48
N PRO A 127 5.73 -4.21 -14.25
CA PRO A 127 5.20 -5.45 -13.68
C PRO A 127 6.25 -6.36 -13.01
N LYS A 128 7.54 -6.04 -13.17
CA LYS A 128 8.65 -6.78 -12.56
C LYS A 128 9.07 -6.22 -11.20
N VAL A 129 8.63 -5.00 -10.89
CA VAL A 129 9.03 -4.25 -9.66
C VAL A 129 7.85 -3.85 -8.80
N SER A 130 6.62 -3.94 -9.32
CA SER A 130 5.40 -3.67 -8.57
C SER A 130 4.28 -4.63 -8.96
N ASP A 131 3.34 -4.85 -8.06
CA ASP A 131 2.17 -5.70 -8.27
C ASP A 131 0.94 -4.90 -8.74
N LEU A 132 1.14 -3.66 -9.21
CA LEU A 132 0.05 -2.79 -9.64
C LEU A 132 -0.80 -3.42 -10.76
N ASN A 133 -0.18 -4.19 -11.65
CA ASN A 133 -0.87 -4.94 -12.69
C ASN A 133 -1.91 -5.93 -12.14
N LEU A 134 -1.66 -6.52 -10.96
CA LEU A 134 -2.58 -7.45 -10.29
C LEU A 134 -3.73 -6.73 -9.58
N LYS A 135 -3.62 -5.42 -9.40
CA LYS A 135 -4.62 -4.58 -8.72
C LYS A 135 -5.59 -3.89 -9.67
N ILE A 136 -5.48 -4.11 -10.98
CA ILE A 136 -6.43 -3.55 -11.95
C ILE A 136 -7.76 -4.30 -11.81
N LYS A 137 -8.82 -3.54 -11.52
CA LYS A 137 -10.20 -4.03 -11.38
C LYS A 137 -10.98 -3.97 -12.68
N GLU A 138 -10.76 -2.92 -13.45
CA GLU A 138 -11.46 -2.68 -14.71
C GLU A 138 -10.45 -2.31 -15.80
N GLY A 139 -10.69 -2.75 -17.05
CA GLY A 139 -9.87 -2.44 -18.21
C GLY A 139 -8.89 -3.53 -18.65
N GLY A 140 -8.81 -4.64 -17.92
CA GLY A 140 -8.09 -5.85 -18.35
C GLY A 140 -6.60 -5.79 -18.12
N GLU A 141 -5.80 -5.68 -19.17
CA GLU A 141 -4.35 -5.81 -19.09
C GLU A 141 -3.66 -4.49 -18.79
N PHE A 142 -2.52 -4.55 -18.05
CA PHE A 142 -1.57 -3.47 -17.86
C PHE A 142 -0.83 -3.15 -19.17
N ASN A 143 -1.59 -2.77 -20.18
CA ASN A 143 -1.09 -2.59 -21.55
C ASN A 143 -1.21 -1.13 -21.99
N LEU A 144 -0.43 -0.27 -21.31
CA LEU A 144 -0.31 1.14 -21.72
C LEU A 144 0.54 1.21 -22.99
N ILE A 145 0.02 1.83 -24.02
CA ILE A 145 0.74 2.01 -25.28
C ILE A 145 1.45 3.35 -25.25
N ARG A 146 2.76 3.31 -25.47
CA ARG A 146 3.57 4.53 -25.57
C ARG A 146 3.01 5.48 -26.62
N ASN A 147 2.89 6.76 -26.29
CA ASN A 147 2.37 7.85 -27.14
C ASN A 147 0.84 7.87 -27.36
N ASN A 148 0.05 6.98 -26.78
CA ASN A 148 -1.40 7.00 -26.90
C ASN A 148 -2.12 7.88 -25.86
N TYR A 149 -1.36 8.55 -24.97
CA TYR A 149 -1.92 9.33 -23.86
C TYR A 149 -2.98 8.53 -23.08
N GLU A 150 -2.60 7.33 -22.71
CA GLU A 150 -3.38 6.45 -21.86
C GLU A 150 -2.96 6.61 -20.39
N ILE A 151 -3.91 6.44 -19.46
CA ILE A 151 -3.70 6.61 -18.02
C ILE A 151 -4.46 5.52 -17.27
N LEU A 152 -3.86 5.06 -16.17
CA LEU A 152 -4.54 4.28 -15.15
C LEU A 152 -4.92 5.23 -14.01
N ILE A 153 -6.12 5.07 -13.46
CA ILE A 153 -6.59 5.90 -12.35
C ILE A 153 -7.02 5.01 -11.19
N GLY A 154 -6.87 5.53 -9.96
CA GLY A 154 -7.37 4.83 -8.78
C GLY A 154 -8.89 4.80 -8.72
N SER A 155 -9.44 3.80 -8.03
CA SER A 155 -10.89 3.56 -7.95
C SER A 155 -11.67 4.73 -7.32
N ASP A 156 -11.06 5.42 -6.33
CA ASP A 156 -11.68 6.57 -5.70
C ASP A 156 -11.67 7.82 -6.61
N ILE A 157 -10.66 7.94 -7.49
CA ILE A 157 -10.64 8.98 -8.53
C ILE A 157 -11.76 8.71 -9.55
N ALA A 158 -11.88 7.47 -10.03
CA ALA A 158 -12.94 7.07 -10.96
C ALA A 158 -14.32 7.37 -10.38
N ARG A 159 -14.55 7.01 -9.13
CA ARG A 159 -15.81 7.26 -8.40
C ARG A 159 -16.08 8.76 -8.21
N TYR A 160 -15.06 9.54 -7.86
CA TYR A 160 -15.20 10.99 -7.64
C TYR A 160 -15.63 11.75 -8.90
N PHE A 161 -15.09 11.38 -10.07
CA PHE A 161 -15.41 12.01 -11.33
C PHE A 161 -16.54 11.31 -12.10
N GLY A 162 -16.99 10.13 -11.66
CA GLY A 162 -17.98 9.31 -12.37
C GLY A 162 -17.46 8.77 -13.70
N LEU A 163 -16.19 8.34 -13.73
CA LEU A 163 -15.49 7.90 -14.94
C LEU A 163 -15.40 6.38 -15.03
N SER A 164 -15.43 5.89 -16.25
CA SER A 164 -15.24 4.48 -16.60
C SER A 164 -14.07 4.31 -17.57
N VAL A 165 -13.68 3.06 -17.79
CA VAL A 165 -12.64 2.71 -18.78
C VAL A 165 -13.09 3.15 -20.18
N GLY A 166 -12.21 3.83 -20.88
CA GLY A 166 -12.48 4.41 -22.21
C GLY A 166 -12.80 5.90 -22.21
N ASP A 167 -13.21 6.47 -21.06
CA ASP A 167 -13.47 7.89 -20.91
C ASP A 167 -12.19 8.71 -21.01
N LYS A 168 -12.35 10.03 -21.16
CA LYS A 168 -11.22 10.96 -21.25
C LYS A 168 -11.24 11.93 -20.08
N ILE A 169 -10.05 12.20 -19.54
CA ILE A 169 -9.84 13.17 -18.47
C ILE A 169 -8.70 14.11 -18.84
N SER A 170 -8.81 15.37 -18.44
CA SER A 170 -7.76 16.37 -18.65
C SER A 170 -6.78 16.37 -17.46
N LEU A 171 -5.50 16.34 -17.79
CA LEU A 171 -4.42 16.46 -16.82
C LEU A 171 -3.71 17.80 -17.02
N ILE A 172 -3.62 18.56 -15.96
CA ILE A 172 -2.99 19.87 -15.90
C ILE A 172 -1.69 19.72 -15.11
N SER A 173 -0.55 19.84 -15.78
CA SER A 173 0.76 19.73 -15.14
C SER A 173 1.08 20.98 -14.33
N SER A 174 1.72 20.81 -13.17
CA SER A 174 2.27 21.92 -12.39
C SER A 174 3.47 22.61 -13.08
N GLN A 175 4.09 21.94 -14.06
CA GLN A 175 5.17 22.54 -14.85
C GLN A 175 4.57 23.45 -15.92
N ALA A 176 4.70 24.76 -15.72
CA ALA A 176 4.27 25.76 -16.70
C ALA A 176 5.30 25.95 -17.82
N ASN A 177 4.82 26.22 -19.04
CA ASN A 177 5.65 26.76 -20.08
C ASN A 177 5.70 28.29 -19.95
N TYR A 178 6.90 28.85 -19.94
CA TYR A 178 7.08 30.28 -20.04
C TYR A 178 6.81 30.71 -21.49
N SER A 179 5.78 31.52 -21.69
CA SER A 179 5.43 32.13 -22.96
C SER A 179 5.62 33.65 -22.83
N PRO A 180 5.86 34.41 -23.93
CA PRO A 180 5.85 35.87 -23.91
C PRO A 180 4.55 36.48 -23.36
N VAL A 181 3.44 35.73 -23.37
CA VAL A 181 2.13 36.15 -22.88
C VAL A 181 1.90 35.75 -21.39
N GLY A 182 2.88 35.07 -20.75
CA GLY A 182 2.79 34.62 -19.36
C GLY A 182 2.98 33.12 -19.17
N MET A 183 2.76 32.64 -17.94
CA MET A 183 2.81 31.22 -17.59
C MET A 183 1.54 30.52 -18.05
N LEU A 184 1.67 29.59 -18.99
CA LEU A 184 0.58 28.72 -19.43
C LEU A 184 0.78 27.30 -18.87
N PRO A 185 -0.18 26.77 -18.10
CA PRO A 185 -0.11 25.40 -17.64
C PRO A 185 -0.22 24.44 -18.83
N ARG A 186 0.50 23.34 -18.78
CA ARG A 186 0.38 22.28 -19.80
C ARG A 186 -0.85 21.46 -19.50
N LEU A 187 -1.83 21.53 -20.39
CA LEU A 187 -3.05 20.73 -20.37
C LEU A 187 -2.94 19.64 -21.41
N LYS A 188 -3.20 18.40 -21.01
CA LYS A 188 -3.27 17.26 -21.92
C LYS A 188 -4.43 16.36 -21.56
N GLN A 189 -5.14 15.86 -22.57
CA GLN A 189 -6.22 14.91 -22.39
C GLN A 189 -5.69 13.47 -22.48
N PHE A 190 -6.07 12.65 -21.52
CA PHE A 190 -5.71 11.24 -21.41
C PHE A 190 -6.97 10.37 -21.51
N LYS A 191 -6.84 9.19 -22.13
CA LYS A 191 -7.86 8.16 -22.15
C LYS A 191 -7.64 7.18 -21.00
N ILE A 192 -8.68 6.91 -20.22
CA ILE A 192 -8.63 5.94 -19.13
C ILE A 192 -8.53 4.54 -19.73
N LYS A 193 -7.44 3.85 -19.47
CA LYS A 193 -7.17 2.49 -19.91
C LYS A 193 -7.57 1.45 -18.90
N GLY A 194 -7.50 1.78 -17.62
CA GLY A 194 -7.88 0.90 -16.53
C GLY A 194 -8.05 1.64 -15.21
N ILE A 195 -8.76 0.99 -14.31
CA ILE A 195 -9.02 1.46 -12.94
C ILE A 195 -8.41 0.45 -11.99
N PHE A 196 -7.51 0.89 -11.12
CA PHE A 196 -6.88 0.05 -10.11
C PHE A 196 -7.43 0.33 -8.71
N GLU A 197 -7.34 -0.68 -7.84
CA GLU A 197 -7.73 -0.58 -6.43
C GLU A 197 -6.72 -1.33 -5.56
N VAL A 198 -5.97 -0.57 -4.77
CA VAL A 198 -4.99 -1.09 -3.82
C VAL A 198 -5.64 -1.34 -2.44
N GLY A 199 -6.71 -0.61 -2.16
CA GLY A 199 -7.38 -0.59 -0.87
C GLY A 199 -6.67 0.33 0.15
N MET A 200 -5.92 1.32 -0.33
CA MET A 200 -5.37 2.43 0.45
C MET A 200 -5.81 3.75 -0.17
N TYR A 201 -6.47 4.58 0.62
CA TYR A 201 -7.04 5.83 0.16
C TYR A 201 -6.03 6.76 -0.52
N GLU A 202 -4.80 6.83 -0.01
CA GLU A 202 -3.73 7.67 -0.55
C GLU A 202 -3.40 7.32 -2.01
N TYR A 203 -3.41 6.03 -2.35
CA TYR A 203 -3.16 5.56 -3.71
C TYR A 203 -4.42 5.59 -4.56
N ASP A 204 -5.55 5.08 -4.05
CA ASP A 204 -6.79 4.97 -4.81
C ASP A 204 -7.41 6.34 -5.11
N ALA A 205 -7.11 7.36 -4.28
CA ALA A 205 -7.63 8.71 -4.43
C ALA A 205 -6.61 9.74 -4.92
N GLY A 206 -5.32 9.41 -4.93
CA GLY A 206 -4.25 10.37 -5.20
C GLY A 206 -3.25 9.98 -6.28
N LEU A 207 -3.22 8.72 -6.76
CA LEU A 207 -2.25 8.23 -7.74
C LEU A 207 -2.90 7.98 -9.10
N VAL A 208 -2.16 8.35 -10.15
CA VAL A 208 -2.50 8.09 -11.55
C VAL A 208 -1.25 7.76 -12.35
#